data_a752dfc6d3f6e8424cc3900b90e2c303
#
_entry.id   a752dfc6d3f6e8424cc3900b90e2c303
#
_cell.length_a   1.000
_cell.length_b   1.000
_cell.length_c   1.000
_cell.angle_alpha   90.00
_cell.angle_beta   90.00
_cell.angle_gamma   90.00
#
_symmetry.space_group_name_H-M   'P 1'
#
loop_
_entity.id
_entity.type
_entity.pdbx_description
1 polymer ?
#
loop_
_entity_poly.entity_id
_entity_poly.type
_entity_poly.pdbx_seq_one_letter_code
_entity_poly.pdbx_strand_id
1 'polypeptide(L)'
;LRQDPEAKVACETFCSTGLVVVGGEVRSEDAYVDIPKTVRRVINKIGYNNADYMFDGNSCGILSALHEQSVDINRGVVGEDADAQGAGDQGMMFGYACCDTEEYMPLPLALSHLALQILAKIRKQTPELMPYLRPDSKSQFTIEYDGETNKPVRIHTIVISTQHDEFTPSSLGNMSYADGCEQYGQKRVDEAMQAKIREDVQNILIPMLIEALPAETAALFHDDYILHV
;
A
#
# COMPACT_ATOMS: atom_id res chain seq x y z
N LEU A 1 -4.44 -0.39 22.62
CA LEU A 1 -3.05 -0.34 23.11
C LEU A 1 -2.60 1.05 23.59
N ARG A 2 -2.96 2.17 22.91
CA ARG A 2 -2.58 3.54 23.36
C ARG A 2 -3.26 3.97 24.67
N GLN A 3 -4.52 3.56 24.86
CA GLN A 3 -5.31 3.90 26.05
C GLN A 3 -5.16 2.86 27.13
N ASP A 4 -4.85 1.63 26.75
CA ASP A 4 -4.67 0.47 27.60
C ASP A 4 -3.54 -0.40 27.04
N PRO A 5 -2.30 -0.25 27.55
CA PRO A 5 -1.15 -1.03 27.10
C PRO A 5 -1.30 -2.53 27.33
N GLU A 6 -2.09 -2.93 28.32
CA GLU A 6 -2.33 -4.32 28.69
C GLU A 6 -3.49 -4.94 27.88
N ALA A 7 -4.15 -4.16 27.00
CA ALA A 7 -5.21 -4.66 26.15
C ALA A 7 -4.72 -5.80 25.25
N LYS A 8 -5.53 -6.84 25.13
CA LYS A 8 -5.29 -7.99 24.24
C LYS A 8 -6.13 -7.80 22.99
N VAL A 9 -5.45 -7.77 21.84
CA VAL A 9 -6.07 -7.42 20.56
C VAL A 9 -5.65 -8.41 19.50
N ALA A 10 -6.59 -9.22 19.04
CA ALA A 10 -6.50 -10.06 17.84
C ALA A 10 -7.62 -9.61 16.89
N CYS A 11 -7.38 -8.56 16.14
CA CYS A 11 -8.38 -7.88 15.31
C CYS A 11 -7.99 -7.93 13.85
N GLU A 12 -8.87 -8.52 13.04
CA GLU A 12 -8.73 -8.68 11.60
C GLU A 12 -9.66 -7.72 10.86
N THR A 13 -9.26 -7.31 9.66
CA THR A 13 -10.08 -6.45 8.80
C THR A 13 -10.16 -7.05 7.40
N PHE A 14 -11.37 -7.23 6.92
CA PHE A 14 -11.67 -7.59 5.55
C PHE A 14 -12.35 -6.43 4.83
N CYS A 15 -11.86 -6.07 3.63
CA CYS A 15 -12.45 -5.03 2.79
C CYS A 15 -12.84 -5.61 1.43
N SER A 16 -14.01 -5.21 0.94
CA SER A 16 -14.48 -5.50 -0.40
C SER A 16 -15.23 -4.28 -0.94
N THR A 17 -15.74 -4.35 -2.17
CA THR A 17 -16.52 -3.25 -2.76
C THR A 17 -17.65 -2.82 -1.82
N GLY A 18 -17.61 -1.57 -1.36
CA GLY A 18 -18.63 -0.96 -0.51
C GLY A 18 -18.74 -1.50 0.91
N LEU A 19 -17.88 -2.43 1.35
CA LEU A 19 -18.01 -3.12 2.65
C LEU A 19 -16.67 -3.23 3.38
N VAL A 20 -16.72 -3.02 4.70
CA VAL A 20 -15.64 -3.36 5.64
C VAL A 20 -16.20 -4.24 6.74
N VAL A 21 -15.54 -5.35 7.01
CA VAL A 21 -15.80 -6.22 8.15
C VAL A 21 -14.62 -6.18 9.09
N VAL A 22 -14.87 -5.85 10.35
CA VAL A 22 -13.87 -5.89 11.43
C VAL A 22 -14.29 -6.98 12.39
N GLY A 23 -13.45 -8.00 12.55
CA GLY A 23 -13.76 -9.16 13.38
C GLY A 23 -12.57 -9.55 14.25
N GLY A 24 -12.79 -10.49 15.15
CA GLY A 24 -11.76 -11.02 16.03
C GLY A 24 -12.07 -10.85 17.51
N GLU A 25 -11.03 -10.93 18.33
CA GLU A 25 -11.13 -10.91 19.78
C GLU A 25 -10.41 -9.70 20.36
N VAL A 26 -11.08 -8.96 21.24
CA VAL A 26 -10.51 -7.78 21.92
C VAL A 26 -10.88 -7.81 23.36
N ARG A 27 -9.90 -7.64 24.25
CA ARG A 27 -10.12 -7.41 25.68
C ARG A 27 -9.38 -6.16 26.11
N SER A 28 -10.09 -5.24 26.72
CA SER A 28 -9.55 -4.03 27.34
C SER A 28 -10.41 -3.66 28.54
N GLU A 29 -9.79 -3.18 29.61
CA GLU A 29 -10.51 -2.74 30.80
C GLU A 29 -10.84 -1.25 30.74
N ASP A 30 -9.94 -0.44 30.17
CA ASP A 30 -10.01 1.03 30.24
C ASP A 30 -10.14 1.72 28.89
N ALA A 31 -10.11 0.99 27.78
CA ALA A 31 -10.15 1.60 26.45
C ALA A 31 -11.50 1.46 25.76
N TYR A 32 -11.98 2.56 25.22
CA TYR A 32 -13.11 2.58 24.28
C TYR A 32 -12.68 3.05 22.90
N VAL A 33 -13.03 2.30 21.87
CA VAL A 33 -12.79 2.67 20.47
C VAL A 33 -14.10 2.61 19.69
N ASP A 34 -14.52 3.76 19.15
CA ASP A 34 -15.60 3.83 18.17
C ASP A 34 -15.10 3.23 16.84
N ILE A 35 -15.44 1.96 16.59
CA ILE A 35 -14.99 1.20 15.42
C ILE A 35 -15.49 1.85 14.12
N PRO A 36 -16.78 2.13 13.91
CA PRO A 36 -17.26 2.78 12.68
C PRO A 36 -16.56 4.11 12.38
N LYS A 37 -16.40 4.96 13.37
CA LYS A 37 -15.73 6.26 13.22
C LYS A 37 -14.26 6.09 12.88
N THR A 38 -13.58 5.13 13.50
CA THR A 38 -12.16 4.83 13.23
C THR A 38 -11.97 4.30 11.82
N VAL A 39 -12.80 3.34 11.39
CA VAL A 39 -12.77 2.79 10.03
C VAL A 39 -12.96 3.90 9.00
N ARG A 40 -14.01 4.73 9.12
CA ARG A 40 -14.28 5.83 8.19
C ARG A 40 -13.12 6.83 8.12
N ARG A 41 -12.56 7.19 9.27
CA ARG A 41 -11.40 8.09 9.34
C ARG A 41 -10.18 7.51 8.62
N VAL A 42 -9.91 6.20 8.75
CA VAL A 42 -8.78 5.54 8.10
C VAL A 42 -8.98 5.49 6.59
N ILE A 43 -10.16 5.08 6.11
CA ILE A 43 -10.48 4.99 4.69
C ILE A 43 -10.35 6.37 4.02
N ASN A 44 -10.93 7.42 4.63
CA ASN A 44 -10.81 8.79 4.13
C ASN A 44 -9.35 9.29 4.13
N LYS A 45 -8.56 8.95 5.16
CA LYS A 45 -7.13 9.28 5.22
C LYS A 45 -6.32 8.60 4.11
N ILE A 46 -6.66 7.37 3.75
CA ILE A 46 -6.08 6.65 2.62
C ILE A 46 -6.39 7.38 1.32
N GLY A 47 -7.62 7.91 1.16
CA GLY A 47 -8.06 8.67 0.01
C GLY A 47 -9.25 8.08 -0.73
N TYR A 48 -9.90 7.07 -0.17
CA TYR A 48 -11.18 6.58 -0.66
C TYR A 48 -12.31 7.47 -0.12
N ASN A 49 -12.49 8.61 -0.74
CA ASN A 49 -13.44 9.66 -0.35
C ASN A 49 -14.35 10.12 -1.51
N ASN A 50 -14.40 9.34 -2.59
CA ASN A 50 -15.24 9.54 -3.74
C ASN A 50 -16.10 8.30 -4.01
N ALA A 51 -17.41 8.48 -4.14
CA ALA A 51 -18.37 7.41 -4.40
C ALA A 51 -18.11 6.67 -5.74
N ASP A 52 -17.53 7.35 -6.73
CA ASP A 52 -17.19 6.79 -8.03
C ASP A 52 -16.12 5.67 -7.94
N TYR A 53 -15.39 5.62 -6.83
CA TYR A 53 -14.45 4.52 -6.56
C TYR A 53 -15.14 3.21 -6.15
N MET A 54 -16.47 3.21 -6.02
CA MET A 54 -17.28 2.07 -5.54
C MET A 54 -16.87 1.61 -4.12
N PHE A 55 -16.06 2.40 -3.45
CA PHE A 55 -15.62 2.25 -2.07
C PHE A 55 -15.28 3.62 -1.51
N ASP A 56 -16.06 4.10 -0.56
CA ASP A 56 -15.95 5.45 0.01
C ASP A 56 -16.13 5.40 1.53
N GLY A 57 -15.25 6.06 2.25
CA GLY A 57 -15.23 6.08 3.70
C GLY A 57 -16.49 6.67 4.36
N ASN A 58 -17.27 7.47 3.64
CA ASN A 58 -18.50 8.08 4.17
C ASN A 58 -19.73 7.19 3.96
N SER A 59 -19.75 6.38 2.89
CA SER A 59 -20.93 5.60 2.47
C SER A 59 -20.79 4.09 2.60
N CYS A 60 -19.57 3.52 2.72
CA CYS A 60 -19.38 2.08 2.84
C CYS A 60 -20.10 1.48 4.05
N GLY A 61 -20.56 0.25 3.89
CA GLY A 61 -21.08 -0.56 4.98
C GLY A 61 -19.94 -0.96 5.94
N ILE A 62 -20.22 -0.96 7.24
CA ILE A 62 -19.26 -1.40 8.27
C ILE A 62 -19.97 -2.44 9.14
N LEU A 63 -19.41 -3.64 9.19
CA LEU A 63 -19.84 -4.71 10.09
C LEU A 63 -18.78 -4.92 11.16
N SER A 64 -19.20 -5.04 12.40
CA SER A 64 -18.34 -5.40 13.52
C SER A 64 -18.74 -6.77 14.04
N ALA A 65 -17.79 -7.69 14.06
CA ALA A 65 -17.89 -9.02 14.64
C ALA A 65 -16.77 -9.22 15.69
N LEU A 66 -16.51 -8.17 16.46
CA LEU A 66 -15.57 -8.20 17.58
C LEU A 66 -16.27 -8.75 18.80
N HIS A 67 -15.60 -9.64 19.51
CA HIS A 67 -16.07 -10.23 20.77
C HIS A 67 -14.90 -10.37 21.77
N GLU A 68 -15.21 -10.69 22.99
CA GLU A 68 -14.18 -10.96 24.00
C GLU A 68 -13.55 -12.32 23.78
N GLN A 69 -12.25 -12.41 24.12
CA GLN A 69 -11.53 -13.68 24.10
C GLN A 69 -12.19 -14.72 25.01
N SER A 70 -12.20 -15.99 24.58
CA SER A 70 -12.78 -17.07 25.38
C SER A 70 -12.10 -17.18 26.76
N VAL A 71 -12.90 -17.53 27.78
CA VAL A 71 -12.43 -17.63 29.17
C VAL A 71 -11.32 -18.68 29.29
N ASP A 72 -11.38 -19.76 28.52
CA ASP A 72 -10.40 -20.86 28.59
C ASP A 72 -9.04 -20.45 28.02
N ILE A 73 -9.03 -19.76 26.86
CA ILE A 73 -7.80 -19.22 26.28
C ILE A 73 -7.21 -18.14 27.19
N ASN A 74 -8.05 -17.28 27.75
CA ASN A 74 -7.62 -16.22 28.63
C ASN A 74 -6.92 -16.76 29.92
N ARG A 75 -7.36 -17.88 30.49
CA ARG A 75 -6.67 -18.54 31.60
C ARG A 75 -5.24 -18.97 31.28
N GLY A 76 -4.98 -19.36 30.04
CA GLY A 76 -3.63 -19.73 29.58
C GLY A 76 -2.75 -18.53 29.23
N VAL A 77 -3.33 -17.34 29.01
CA VAL A 77 -2.62 -16.13 28.62
C VAL A 77 -2.30 -15.24 29.81
N VAL A 78 -3.19 -15.16 30.79
CA VAL A 78 -2.99 -14.32 31.97
C VAL A 78 -2.10 -15.05 32.99
N GLY A 79 -0.85 -14.63 33.11
CA GLY A 79 0.06 -15.03 34.16
C GLY A 79 -0.14 -14.26 35.47
N GLU A 80 0.55 -14.67 36.52
CA GLU A 80 0.54 -13.99 37.82
C GLU A 80 1.25 -12.63 37.78
N ASP A 81 2.13 -12.43 36.79
CA ASP A 81 2.82 -11.17 36.51
C ASP A 81 3.06 -11.02 35.01
N ALA A 82 3.58 -9.87 34.58
CA ALA A 82 3.82 -9.55 33.16
C ALA A 82 4.83 -10.52 32.48
N ASP A 83 5.80 -11.05 33.26
CA ASP A 83 6.82 -11.97 32.74
C ASP A 83 6.29 -13.40 32.56
N ALA A 84 5.19 -13.73 33.25
CA ALA A 84 4.50 -15.03 33.19
C ALA A 84 3.36 -15.05 32.13
N GLN A 85 3.19 -14.00 31.36
CA GLN A 85 2.15 -13.95 30.33
C GLN A 85 2.38 -14.99 29.23
N GLY A 86 1.36 -15.83 28.97
CA GLY A 86 1.37 -16.80 27.87
C GLY A 86 0.96 -16.20 26.53
N ALA A 87 1.20 -16.96 25.46
CA ALA A 87 0.73 -16.61 24.12
C ALA A 87 -0.74 -17.01 23.91
N GLY A 88 -1.49 -16.20 23.17
CA GLY A 88 -2.90 -16.46 22.84
C GLY A 88 -3.09 -17.57 21.79
N ASP A 89 -2.05 -17.90 21.02
CA ASP A 89 -2.05 -18.96 20.01
C ASP A 89 -0.65 -19.49 19.79
N GLN A 90 -0.54 -20.61 19.09
CA GLN A 90 0.73 -21.14 18.59
C GLN A 90 1.30 -20.21 17.51
N GLY A 91 2.62 -20.11 17.45
CA GLY A 91 3.25 -19.29 16.44
C GLY A 91 4.69 -19.71 16.16
N MET A 92 5.11 -19.49 14.91
CA MET A 92 6.49 -19.56 14.49
C MET A 92 6.82 -18.26 13.75
N MET A 93 7.89 -17.59 14.17
CA MET A 93 8.28 -16.29 13.66
C MET A 93 9.62 -16.40 12.97
N PHE A 94 9.74 -15.72 11.82
CA PHE A 94 10.98 -15.57 11.08
C PHE A 94 11.37 -14.11 11.08
N GLY A 95 12.64 -13.83 11.30
CA GLY A 95 13.23 -12.51 11.18
C GLY A 95 14.36 -12.51 10.18
N TYR A 96 14.47 -11.46 9.38
CA TYR A 96 15.58 -11.25 8.46
C TYR A 96 15.98 -9.78 8.49
N ALA A 97 17.28 -9.52 8.55
CA ALA A 97 17.85 -8.19 8.44
C ALA A 97 19.14 -8.26 7.60
N CYS A 98 19.42 -7.22 6.83
CA CYS A 98 20.62 -7.09 6.02
C CYS A 98 21.13 -5.63 6.05
N CYS A 99 22.30 -5.40 5.49
CA CYS A 99 22.92 -4.07 5.47
C CYS A 99 22.72 -3.34 4.14
N ASP A 100 21.65 -3.66 3.39
CA ASP A 100 21.36 -3.01 2.10
C ASP A 100 20.84 -1.58 2.30
N THR A 101 20.19 -1.31 3.43
CA THR A 101 19.65 0.01 3.79
C THR A 101 19.96 0.36 5.25
N GLU A 102 19.85 1.64 5.62
CA GLU A 102 20.05 2.10 7.00
C GLU A 102 19.04 1.49 7.99
N GLU A 103 17.84 1.11 7.50
CA GLU A 103 16.80 0.46 8.28
C GLU A 103 16.98 -1.07 8.38
N TYR A 104 18.09 -1.61 7.90
CA TYR A 104 18.39 -3.03 7.83
C TYR A 104 17.37 -3.85 7.02
N MET A 105 16.69 -3.21 6.08
CA MET A 105 15.71 -3.83 5.18
C MET A 105 16.35 -4.23 3.85
N PRO A 106 15.91 -5.34 3.23
CA PRO A 106 16.31 -5.68 1.87
C PRO A 106 16.00 -4.55 0.88
N LEU A 107 16.95 -4.18 0.06
CA LEU A 107 16.82 -3.08 -0.90
C LEU A 107 15.60 -3.21 -1.83
N PRO A 108 15.24 -4.40 -2.39
CA PRO A 108 14.03 -4.52 -3.22
C PRO A 108 12.76 -4.12 -2.49
N LEU A 109 12.64 -4.49 -1.22
CA LEU A 109 11.48 -4.15 -0.39
C LEU A 109 11.44 -2.66 -0.05
N ALA A 110 12.59 -2.08 0.33
CA ALA A 110 12.69 -0.65 0.64
C ALA A 110 12.32 0.22 -0.57
N LEU A 111 12.85 -0.10 -1.76
CA LEU A 111 12.52 0.60 -3.01
C LEU A 111 11.04 0.45 -3.37
N SER A 112 10.47 -0.75 -3.21
CA SER A 112 9.06 -1.00 -3.47
C SER A 112 8.17 -0.12 -2.57
N HIS A 113 8.46 -0.05 -1.29
CA HIS A 113 7.73 0.80 -0.34
C HIS A 113 7.89 2.29 -0.67
N LEU A 114 9.11 2.73 -0.96
CA LEU A 114 9.39 4.14 -1.25
C LEU A 114 8.66 4.60 -2.53
N ALA A 115 8.66 3.78 -3.59
CA ALA A 115 7.93 4.07 -4.83
C ALA A 115 6.43 4.30 -4.57
N LEU A 116 5.78 3.45 -3.76
CA LEU A 116 4.36 3.61 -3.42
C LEU A 116 4.11 4.79 -2.47
N GLN A 117 5.04 5.11 -1.59
CA GLN A 117 4.94 6.32 -0.76
C GLN A 117 5.00 7.59 -1.62
N ILE A 118 5.86 7.60 -2.65
CA ILE A 118 5.95 8.72 -3.60
C ILE A 118 4.67 8.83 -4.44
N LEU A 119 4.12 7.72 -4.96
CA LEU A 119 2.81 7.73 -5.65
C LEU A 119 1.70 8.29 -4.75
N ALA A 120 1.65 7.87 -3.48
CA ALA A 120 0.68 8.39 -2.53
C ALA A 120 0.89 9.88 -2.23
N LYS A 121 2.15 10.37 -2.22
CA LYS A 121 2.50 11.79 -2.08
C LYS A 121 2.05 12.58 -3.30
N ILE A 122 2.34 12.10 -4.52
CA ILE A 122 1.87 12.72 -5.77
C ILE A 122 0.34 12.87 -5.71
N ARG A 123 -0.39 11.79 -5.51
CA ARG A 123 -1.85 11.80 -5.47
C ARG A 123 -2.45 12.76 -4.43
N LYS A 124 -1.79 12.95 -3.27
CA LYS A 124 -2.33 13.75 -2.17
C LYS A 124 -1.85 15.20 -2.17
N GLN A 125 -0.66 15.49 -2.68
CA GLN A 125 0.00 16.79 -2.53
C GLN A 125 0.19 17.52 -3.86
N THR A 126 0.39 16.77 -4.96
CA THR A 126 0.63 17.30 -6.31
C THR A 126 -0.17 16.52 -7.35
N PRO A 127 -1.53 16.42 -7.18
CA PRO A 127 -2.36 15.59 -8.05
C PRO A 127 -2.32 16.00 -9.52
N GLU A 128 -1.93 17.23 -9.82
CA GLU A 128 -1.77 17.73 -11.18
C GLU A 128 -0.69 16.98 -11.99
N LEU A 129 0.27 16.34 -11.32
CA LEU A 129 1.31 15.58 -12.01
C LEU A 129 0.79 14.26 -12.61
N MET A 130 -0.09 13.57 -11.88
CA MET A 130 -0.71 12.32 -12.30
C MET A 130 -2.17 12.29 -11.79
N PRO A 131 -3.09 13.05 -12.41
CA PRO A 131 -4.43 13.33 -11.86
C PRO A 131 -5.34 12.11 -11.81
N TYR A 132 -5.03 11.08 -12.58
CA TYR A 132 -5.80 9.85 -12.67
C TYR A 132 -5.52 8.84 -11.54
N LEU A 133 -4.52 9.07 -10.68
CA LEU A 133 -4.13 8.11 -9.64
C LEU A 133 -5.23 7.88 -8.61
N ARG A 134 -5.53 6.61 -8.34
CA ARG A 134 -6.36 6.14 -7.22
C ARG A 134 -5.50 5.54 -6.10
N PRO A 135 -6.08 5.26 -4.92
CA PRO A 135 -5.30 4.89 -3.74
C PRO A 135 -4.54 3.57 -3.80
N ASP A 136 -5.06 2.55 -4.50
CA ASP A 136 -4.44 1.22 -4.55
C ASP A 136 -3.33 1.14 -5.58
N SER A 137 -2.20 0.59 -5.18
CA SER A 137 -1.06 0.36 -6.07
C SER A 137 -0.15 -0.74 -5.56
N LYS A 138 0.57 -1.37 -6.49
CA LYS A 138 1.54 -2.43 -6.23
C LYS A 138 2.85 -2.10 -6.89
N SER A 139 3.96 -2.55 -6.29
CA SER A 139 5.29 -2.40 -6.84
C SER A 139 6.15 -3.62 -6.58
N GLN A 140 7.08 -3.86 -7.48
CA GLN A 140 8.10 -4.89 -7.34
C GLN A 140 9.40 -4.37 -7.95
N PHE A 141 10.51 -4.60 -7.25
CA PHE A 141 11.85 -4.35 -7.75
C PHE A 141 12.63 -5.67 -7.80
N THR A 142 13.27 -5.94 -8.93
CA THR A 142 14.23 -7.02 -9.08
C THR A 142 15.61 -6.40 -9.18
N ILE A 143 16.51 -6.82 -8.30
CA ILE A 143 17.86 -6.29 -8.17
C ILE A 143 18.86 -7.41 -8.47
N GLU A 144 19.88 -7.10 -9.23
CA GLU A 144 21.02 -7.97 -9.46
C GLU A 144 22.04 -7.76 -8.35
N TYR A 145 22.50 -8.85 -7.76
CA TYR A 145 23.52 -8.87 -6.72
C TYR A 145 24.78 -9.57 -7.21
N ASP A 146 25.93 -9.07 -6.80
CA ASP A 146 27.20 -9.75 -6.99
C ASP A 146 27.27 -11.04 -6.16
N GLY A 147 27.57 -12.15 -6.81
CA GLY A 147 27.51 -13.49 -6.18
C GLY A 147 28.61 -13.77 -5.16
N GLU A 148 29.69 -12.98 -5.12
CA GLU A 148 30.80 -13.15 -4.16
C GLU A 148 30.63 -12.21 -2.96
N THR A 149 30.25 -10.97 -3.22
CA THR A 149 30.14 -9.91 -2.19
C THR A 149 28.75 -9.74 -1.61
N ASN A 150 27.73 -10.30 -2.26
CA ASN A 150 26.30 -10.09 -1.95
C ASN A 150 25.90 -8.59 -1.93
N LYS A 151 26.59 -7.76 -2.71
CA LYS A 151 26.23 -6.34 -2.85
C LYS A 151 25.33 -6.14 -4.06
N PRO A 152 24.36 -5.18 -3.97
CA PRO A 152 23.52 -4.83 -5.11
C PRO A 152 24.39 -4.19 -6.22
N VAL A 153 24.17 -4.60 -7.47
CA VAL A 153 24.93 -4.16 -8.65
C VAL A 153 24.09 -3.22 -9.52
N ARG A 154 22.82 -3.58 -9.77
CA ARG A 154 21.91 -2.76 -10.56
C ARG A 154 20.45 -3.12 -10.32
N ILE A 155 19.57 -2.19 -10.64
CA ILE A 155 18.13 -2.45 -10.77
C ILE A 155 17.90 -3.14 -12.12
N HIS A 156 17.38 -4.39 -12.09
CA HIS A 156 17.12 -5.15 -13.30
C HIS A 156 15.71 -4.92 -13.83
N THR A 157 14.69 -4.99 -12.95
CA THR A 157 13.28 -4.86 -13.36
C THR A 157 12.51 -4.07 -12.34
N ILE A 158 11.65 -3.18 -12.82
CA ILE A 158 10.70 -2.40 -12.04
C ILE A 158 9.30 -2.74 -12.53
N VAL A 159 8.41 -3.12 -11.63
CA VAL A 159 6.97 -3.30 -11.91
C VAL A 159 6.18 -2.32 -11.05
N ILE A 160 5.35 -1.49 -11.69
CA ILE A 160 4.42 -0.59 -11.02
C ILE A 160 3.02 -0.88 -11.57
N SER A 161 2.09 -1.20 -10.70
CA SER A 161 0.67 -1.33 -11.05
C SER A 161 -0.12 -0.39 -10.15
N THR A 162 -0.91 0.50 -10.73
CA THR A 162 -1.71 1.48 -9.99
C THR A 162 -3.16 1.43 -10.42
N GLN A 163 -4.06 1.54 -9.46
CA GLN A 163 -5.46 1.85 -9.73
C GLN A 163 -5.54 3.30 -10.24
N HIS A 164 -6.32 3.53 -11.29
CA HIS A 164 -6.45 4.83 -11.93
C HIS A 164 -7.88 5.07 -12.43
N ASP A 165 -8.22 6.31 -12.68
CA ASP A 165 -9.41 6.69 -13.42
C ASP A 165 -9.25 6.35 -14.90
N GLU A 166 -10.37 6.13 -15.57
CA GLU A 166 -10.42 6.06 -17.02
C GLU A 166 -10.30 7.47 -17.59
N PHE A 167 -9.42 7.67 -18.56
CA PHE A 167 -9.21 8.96 -19.20
C PHE A 167 -8.75 8.82 -20.66
N THR A 168 -9.03 9.83 -21.46
CA THR A 168 -8.47 9.96 -22.81
C THR A 168 -7.20 10.81 -22.74
N PRO A 169 -6.01 10.26 -23.09
CA PRO A 169 -4.78 11.03 -23.10
C PRO A 169 -4.84 12.20 -24.09
N SER A 170 -4.14 13.30 -23.77
CA SER A 170 -4.07 14.50 -24.63
C SER A 170 -3.57 14.22 -26.05
N SER A 171 -2.82 13.15 -26.25
CA SER A 171 -2.37 12.67 -27.57
C SER A 171 -3.53 12.27 -28.49
N LEU A 172 -4.68 11.91 -27.93
CA LEU A 172 -5.92 11.61 -28.67
C LEU A 172 -6.95 12.76 -28.62
N GLY A 173 -6.64 13.83 -27.86
CA GLY A 173 -7.49 15.01 -27.69
C GLY A 173 -8.00 15.16 -26.27
N ASN A 174 -8.42 16.39 -25.90
CA ASN A 174 -8.99 16.69 -24.59
C ASN A 174 -10.49 16.39 -24.60
N MET A 175 -10.86 15.14 -24.37
CA MET A 175 -12.25 14.69 -24.34
C MET A 175 -12.46 13.68 -23.21
N SER A 176 -13.72 13.38 -22.90
CA SER A 176 -14.05 12.34 -21.93
C SER A 176 -13.60 10.96 -22.44
N TYR A 177 -13.44 10.00 -21.52
CA TYR A 177 -13.12 8.61 -21.91
C TYR A 177 -14.19 8.01 -22.83
N ALA A 178 -15.47 8.27 -22.56
CA ALA A 178 -16.58 7.79 -23.38
C ALA A 178 -16.52 8.34 -24.82
N ASP A 179 -16.32 9.67 -24.97
CA ASP A 179 -16.18 10.30 -26.29
C ASP A 179 -14.95 9.78 -27.04
N GLY A 180 -13.85 9.56 -26.32
CA GLY A 180 -12.64 8.97 -26.89
C GLY A 180 -12.87 7.55 -27.41
N CYS A 181 -13.56 6.72 -26.64
CA CYS A 181 -13.94 5.36 -27.04
C CYS A 181 -14.89 5.34 -28.24
N GLU A 182 -15.84 6.29 -28.32
CA GLU A 182 -16.72 6.42 -29.46
C GLU A 182 -15.96 6.84 -30.73
N GLN A 183 -15.03 7.78 -30.60
CA GLN A 183 -14.28 8.33 -31.74
C GLN A 183 -13.16 7.41 -32.25
N TYR A 184 -12.42 6.76 -31.34
CA TYR A 184 -11.19 6.01 -31.68
C TYR A 184 -11.28 4.51 -31.43
N GLY A 185 -12.33 4.04 -30.72
CA GLY A 185 -12.48 2.68 -30.23
C GLY A 185 -11.78 2.46 -28.90
N GLN A 186 -12.43 1.71 -28.00
CA GLN A 186 -11.97 1.46 -26.61
C GLN A 186 -10.52 0.96 -26.56
N LYS A 187 -10.18 -0.06 -27.35
CA LYS A 187 -8.84 -0.65 -27.36
C LYS A 187 -7.74 0.38 -27.59
N ARG A 188 -7.96 1.30 -28.52
CA ARG A 188 -6.96 2.34 -28.84
C ARG A 188 -6.82 3.38 -27.73
N VAL A 189 -7.93 3.71 -27.05
CA VAL A 189 -7.91 4.63 -25.91
C VAL A 189 -7.19 3.98 -24.73
N ASP A 190 -7.48 2.70 -24.44
CA ASP A 190 -6.83 1.95 -23.37
C ASP A 190 -5.33 1.81 -23.58
N GLU A 191 -4.90 1.47 -24.81
CA GLU A 191 -3.47 1.41 -25.18
C GLU A 191 -2.77 2.76 -25.02
N ALA A 192 -3.42 3.86 -25.43
CA ALA A 192 -2.88 5.21 -25.26
C ALA A 192 -2.83 5.63 -23.78
N MET A 193 -3.85 5.29 -23.01
CA MET A 193 -3.91 5.52 -21.56
C MET A 193 -2.78 4.78 -20.84
N GLN A 194 -2.58 3.50 -21.11
CA GLN A 194 -1.48 2.71 -20.54
C GLN A 194 -0.11 3.27 -20.94
N ALA A 195 0.06 3.69 -22.19
CA ALA A 195 1.29 4.33 -22.67
C ALA A 195 1.57 5.62 -21.89
N LYS A 196 0.53 6.43 -21.63
CA LYS A 196 0.66 7.67 -20.83
C LYS A 196 1.03 7.37 -19.37
N ILE A 197 0.39 6.40 -18.74
CA ILE A 197 0.73 6.01 -17.37
C ILE A 197 2.18 5.53 -17.29
N ARG A 198 2.62 4.72 -18.28
CA ARG A 198 4.01 4.27 -18.35
C ARG A 198 4.99 5.44 -18.52
N GLU A 199 4.68 6.39 -19.39
CA GLU A 199 5.47 7.60 -19.59
C GLU A 199 5.61 8.40 -18.29
N ASP A 200 4.51 8.58 -17.55
CA ASP A 200 4.50 9.32 -16.29
C ASP A 200 5.26 8.58 -15.18
N VAL A 201 5.15 7.26 -15.10
CA VAL A 201 5.99 6.46 -14.19
C VAL A 201 7.47 6.67 -14.51
N GLN A 202 7.85 6.63 -15.79
CA GLN A 202 9.23 6.79 -16.23
C GLN A 202 9.76 8.22 -16.02
N ASN A 203 8.95 9.23 -16.28
CA ASN A 203 9.40 10.63 -16.31
C ASN A 203 9.11 11.40 -15.01
N ILE A 204 8.23 10.89 -14.14
CA ILE A 204 7.84 11.55 -12.89
C ILE A 204 8.22 10.68 -11.69
N LEU A 205 7.65 9.47 -11.60
CA LEU A 205 7.85 8.62 -10.43
C LEU A 205 9.31 8.20 -10.23
N ILE A 206 9.94 7.65 -11.28
CA ILE A 206 11.32 7.14 -11.18
C ILE A 206 12.33 8.25 -10.87
N PRO A 207 12.31 9.42 -11.51
CA PRO A 207 13.17 10.54 -11.11
C PRO A 207 12.97 10.98 -9.66
N MET A 208 11.73 11.10 -9.19
CA MET A 208 11.45 11.43 -7.78
C MET A 208 11.95 10.34 -6.81
N LEU A 209 11.89 9.07 -7.23
CA LEU A 209 12.43 7.97 -6.46
C LEU A 209 13.95 8.07 -6.36
N ILE A 210 14.65 8.29 -7.47
CA ILE A 210 16.11 8.44 -7.53
C ILE A 210 16.56 9.62 -6.68
N GLU A 211 15.86 10.75 -6.75
CA GLU A 211 16.18 11.96 -5.95
C GLU A 211 16.05 11.71 -4.44
N ALA A 212 15.15 10.83 -4.03
CA ALA A 212 14.91 10.51 -2.62
C ALA A 212 15.90 9.49 -2.04
N LEU A 213 16.79 8.91 -2.85
CA LEU A 213 17.71 7.84 -2.45
C LEU A 213 19.12 8.36 -2.12
N PRO A 214 19.88 7.65 -1.26
CA PRO A 214 21.31 7.85 -1.13
C PRO A 214 22.02 7.67 -2.49
N ALA A 215 23.09 8.44 -2.71
CA ALA A 215 23.80 8.45 -3.99
C ALA A 215 24.26 7.07 -4.46
N GLU A 216 24.67 6.20 -3.53
CA GLU A 216 25.10 4.83 -3.84
C GLU A 216 23.94 3.98 -4.41
N THR A 217 22.75 4.10 -3.81
CA THR A 217 21.55 3.40 -4.28
C THR A 217 21.02 4.01 -5.57
N ALA A 218 21.03 5.34 -5.70
CA ALA A 218 20.64 6.04 -6.91
C ALA A 218 21.49 5.61 -8.13
N ALA A 219 22.78 5.34 -7.92
CA ALA A 219 23.71 4.88 -8.96
C ALA A 219 23.38 3.47 -9.51
N LEU A 220 22.51 2.70 -8.84
CA LEU A 220 22.06 1.38 -9.32
C LEU A 220 21.00 1.47 -10.43
N PHE A 221 20.41 2.65 -10.65
CA PHE A 221 19.45 2.90 -11.74
C PHE A 221 20.21 3.21 -13.04
N HIS A 222 20.51 2.16 -13.79
CA HIS A 222 21.07 2.27 -15.13
C HIS A 222 19.93 2.47 -16.15
N ASP A 223 20.25 2.91 -17.37
CA ASP A 223 19.23 3.18 -18.42
C ASP A 223 18.61 1.90 -19.02
N ASP A 224 19.13 0.72 -18.68
CA ASP A 224 18.76 -0.58 -19.26
C ASP A 224 17.80 -1.42 -18.41
N TYR A 225 17.21 -0.85 -17.34
CA TYR A 225 16.22 -1.59 -16.55
C TYR A 225 14.93 -1.85 -17.36
N ILE A 226 14.31 -2.99 -17.09
CA ILE A 226 13.01 -3.35 -17.67
C ILE A 226 11.91 -2.71 -16.84
N LEU A 227 11.06 -1.89 -17.46
CA LEU A 227 9.90 -1.29 -16.81
C LEU A 227 8.60 -1.96 -17.26
N HIS A 228 7.80 -2.44 -16.33
CA HIS A 228 6.42 -2.89 -16.53
C HIS A 228 5.46 -1.98 -15.77
N VAL A 229 4.42 -1.50 -16.47
CA VAL A 229 3.35 -0.67 -15.91
C VAL A 229 2.02 -1.20 -16.36
#